data_3b3745fb15de3c86d362fc343c846555
#
_entry.id   3b3745fb15de3c86d362fc343c846555
#
_cell.length_a   1.000
_cell.length_b   1.000
_cell.length_c   1.000
_cell.angle_alpha   90.00
_cell.angle_beta   90.00
_cell.angle_gamma   90.00
#
_symmetry.space_group_name_H-M   'P 1'
#
loop_
_entity.id
_entity.type
_entity.pdbx_description
1 polymer ?
#
loop_
_entity_poly.entity_id
_entity_poly.type
_entity_poly.pdbx_seq_one_letter_code
_entity_poly.pdbx_strand_id
1 'polypeptide(L)' 'MVAQSTLSIAVDSFTGDGSTVAFTLSVTPANVNYTTVNYNGAIQLKSSYTVSVTTLTFSAAPALGSAIEVTTLQFN' A
#
# COMPACT_ATOMS: atom_id res chain seq x y z
N MET A 1 25.91 22.31 6.12
CA MET A 1 24.99 21.48 6.90
C MET A 1 24.26 20.50 5.96
N VAL A 2 24.15 19.30 6.38
CA VAL A 2 23.47 18.28 5.59
C VAL A 2 21.98 18.27 5.96
N ALA A 3 21.12 18.31 4.97
CA ALA A 3 19.71 18.14 5.19
C ALA A 3 19.44 16.71 5.66
N GLN A 4 18.67 16.58 6.70
CA GLN A 4 18.31 15.27 7.22
C GLN A 4 17.04 14.77 6.53
N SER A 5 17.09 13.53 6.09
CA SER A 5 15.88 12.84 5.65
C SER A 5 15.19 12.26 6.88
N THR A 6 13.93 12.56 7.02
CA THR A 6 13.10 12.03 8.09
C THR A 6 12.29 10.86 7.55
N LEU A 7 12.45 9.70 8.16
CA LEU A 7 11.63 8.54 7.83
C LEU A 7 10.27 8.69 8.47
N SER A 8 9.24 8.58 7.66
CA SER A 8 7.84 8.54 8.11
C SER A 8 7.24 7.21 7.68
N ILE A 9 6.35 6.68 8.50
CA ILE A 9 5.63 5.44 8.19
C ILE A 9 4.14 5.75 8.20
N ALA A 10 3.49 5.47 7.08
CA ALA A 10 2.04 5.61 6.96
C ALA A 10 1.41 4.23 6.85
N VAL A 11 0.32 4.02 7.57
CA VAL A 11 -0.43 2.77 7.54
C VAL A 11 -1.85 3.07 7.11
N ASP A 12 -2.29 2.43 6.03
CA ASP A 12 -3.65 2.54 5.51
C ASP A 12 -4.33 1.18 5.62
N SER A 13 -5.55 1.17 6.12
CA SER A 13 -6.31 -0.06 6.31
C SER A 13 -7.55 -0.05 5.42
N PHE A 14 -7.83 -1.16 4.77
CA PHE A 14 -8.97 -1.34 3.89
C PHE A 14 -9.63 -2.69 4.16
N THR A 15 -10.88 -2.79 3.76
CA THR A 15 -11.62 -4.05 3.79
C THR A 15 -12.01 -4.44 2.37
N GLY A 16 -11.73 -5.66 1.98
CA GLY A 16 -12.10 -6.17 0.66
C GLY A 16 -13.61 -6.28 0.51
N ASP A 17 -14.10 -5.98 -0.69
CA ASP A 17 -15.52 -6.10 -1.03
C ASP A 17 -15.80 -7.13 -2.11
N GLY A 18 -14.76 -7.84 -2.56
CA GLY A 18 -14.87 -8.86 -3.60
C GLY A 18 -14.83 -8.34 -5.02
N SER A 19 -14.85 -7.03 -5.23
CA SER A 19 -14.89 -6.45 -6.58
C SER A 19 -13.94 -5.27 -6.79
N THR A 20 -13.64 -4.50 -5.76
CA THR A 20 -12.76 -3.34 -5.86
C THR A 20 -11.31 -3.77 -5.90
N VAL A 21 -10.56 -3.29 -6.90
CA VAL A 21 -9.12 -3.57 -7.03
C VAL A 21 -8.26 -2.35 -6.68
N ALA A 22 -8.80 -1.12 -6.78
CA ALA A 22 -8.05 0.11 -6.58
C ALA A 22 -8.38 0.74 -5.23
N PHE A 23 -7.35 1.06 -4.47
CA PHE A 23 -7.49 1.67 -3.14
C PHE A 23 -6.62 2.92 -3.08
N THR A 24 -7.15 3.97 -2.48
CA THR A 24 -6.44 5.24 -2.36
C THR A 24 -5.68 5.29 -1.04
N LEU A 25 -4.36 5.45 -1.13
CA LEU A 25 -3.49 5.60 0.03
C LEU A 25 -3.55 7.04 0.54
N SER A 26 -3.24 7.22 1.82
CA SER A 26 -3.18 8.54 2.45
C SER A 26 -1.93 9.32 2.05
N VAL A 27 -0.94 8.65 1.46
CA VAL A 27 0.34 9.24 1.07
C VAL A 27 0.70 8.80 -0.34
N THR A 28 1.66 9.50 -0.95
CA THR A 28 2.20 9.13 -2.27
C THR A 28 3.52 8.40 -2.07
N PRO A 29 3.57 7.08 -2.29
CA PRO A 29 4.83 6.34 -2.22
C PRO A 29 5.80 6.82 -3.32
N ALA A 30 7.09 6.87 -3.00
CA ALA A 30 8.11 7.22 -3.99
C ALA A 30 8.15 6.19 -5.13
N ASN A 31 7.96 4.93 -4.77
CA ASN A 31 7.75 3.84 -5.73
C ASN A 31 7.16 2.65 -4.97
N VAL A 32 6.81 1.59 -5.71
CA VAL A 32 6.17 0.40 -5.15
C VAL A 32 7.05 -0.30 -4.11
N ASN A 33 8.37 -0.15 -4.21
CA ASN A 33 9.30 -0.81 -3.28
C ASN A 33 9.21 -0.26 -1.85
N TYR A 34 8.65 0.92 -1.68
CA TYR A 34 8.45 1.52 -0.35
C TYR A 34 7.12 1.15 0.29
N THR A 35 6.35 0.27 -0.35
CA THR A 35 5.09 -0.21 0.19
C THR A 35 5.21 -1.66 0.62
N THR A 36 4.46 -2.01 1.66
CA THR A 36 4.30 -3.40 2.10
C THR A 36 2.81 -3.64 2.25
N VAL A 37 2.29 -4.63 1.54
CA VAL A 37 0.87 -4.96 1.57
C VAL A 37 0.68 -6.25 2.37
N ASN A 38 -0.14 -6.17 3.41
CA ASN A 38 -0.52 -7.29 4.23
C ASN A 38 -1.98 -7.63 3.91
N TYR A 39 -2.21 -8.86 3.50
CA TYR A 39 -3.53 -9.35 3.11
C TYR A 39 -3.88 -10.50 4.06
N ASN A 40 -4.80 -10.26 4.99
CA ASN A 40 -5.18 -11.25 6.00
C ASN A 40 -3.98 -11.85 6.75
N GLY A 41 -2.95 -11.04 7.00
CA GLY A 41 -1.74 -11.47 7.70
C GLY A 41 -0.62 -11.97 6.79
N ALA A 42 -0.83 -12.07 5.49
CA ALA A 42 0.18 -12.52 4.53
C ALA A 42 0.72 -11.35 3.72
N ILE A 43 2.05 -11.24 3.64
CA ILE A 43 2.70 -10.20 2.84
C ILE A 43 2.56 -10.56 1.37
N GLN A 44 2.14 -9.59 0.57
CA GLN A 44 1.93 -9.76 -0.87
C GLN A 44 3.19 -9.46 -1.66
N LEU A 45 3.42 -10.21 -2.72
CA LEU A 45 4.50 -9.91 -3.66
C LEU A 45 4.23 -8.58 -4.36
N LYS A 46 5.28 -7.79 -4.59
CA LYS A 46 5.13 -6.49 -5.25
C LYS A 46 4.69 -6.61 -6.71
N SER A 47 4.81 -7.79 -7.30
CA SER A 47 4.30 -8.06 -8.65
C SER A 47 2.80 -8.32 -8.69
N SER A 48 2.14 -8.48 -7.54
CA SER A 48 0.70 -8.72 -7.46
C SER A 48 -0.13 -7.45 -7.39
N TYR A 49 0.52 -6.30 -7.34
CA TYR A 49 -0.17 -5.00 -7.31
C TYR A 49 0.70 -3.92 -7.95
N THR A 50 0.08 -2.80 -8.28
CA THR A 50 0.78 -1.63 -8.82
C THR A 50 0.42 -0.41 -7.98
N VAL A 51 1.30 0.58 -7.99
CA VAL A 51 1.05 1.87 -7.34
C VAL A 51 1.27 2.97 -8.35
N SER A 52 0.28 3.85 -8.49
CA SER A 52 0.37 5.04 -9.32
C SER A 52 -0.11 6.23 -8.48
N VAL A 53 0.79 7.16 -8.22
CA VAL A 53 0.57 8.31 -7.35
C VAL A 53 0.09 7.82 -5.97
N THR A 54 -1.19 7.98 -5.64
CA THR A 54 -1.76 7.50 -4.38
C THR A 54 -2.63 6.26 -4.55
N THR A 55 -2.75 5.72 -5.76
CA THR A 55 -3.64 4.59 -6.01
C THR A 55 -2.86 3.29 -6.06
N LEU A 56 -3.23 2.36 -5.18
CA LEU A 56 -2.71 1.00 -5.18
C LEU A 56 -3.77 0.11 -5.82
N THR A 57 -3.37 -0.64 -6.85
CA THR A 57 -4.30 -1.50 -7.60
C THR A 57 -3.82 -2.95 -7.55
N PHE A 58 -4.66 -3.84 -7.04
CA PHE A 58 -4.38 -5.27 -7.04
C PHE A 58 -4.66 -5.87 -8.40
N SER A 59 -3.93 -6.92 -8.75
CA SER A 59 -4.18 -7.69 -9.97
C SER A 59 -5.49 -8.48 -9.90
N ALA A 60 -5.96 -8.79 -8.70
CA ALA A 60 -7.25 -9.45 -8.47
C ALA A 60 -7.92 -8.80 -7.28
N ALA A 61 -9.24 -8.68 -7.31
CA ALA A 61 -9.99 -8.05 -6.24
C ALA A 61 -9.85 -8.84 -4.94
N PRO A 62 -9.55 -8.16 -3.81
CA PRO A 62 -9.55 -8.82 -2.52
C PRO A 62 -10.92 -9.38 -2.17
N ALA A 63 -10.93 -10.53 -1.53
CA ALA A 63 -12.17 -11.22 -1.16
C ALA A 63 -12.99 -10.38 -0.19
N LEU A 64 -14.31 -10.56 -0.24
CA LEU A 64 -15.23 -9.87 0.66
C LEU A 64 -14.83 -10.14 2.12
N GLY A 65 -14.70 -9.08 2.91
CA GLY A 65 -14.36 -9.17 4.31
C GLY A 65 -12.89 -9.34 4.62
N SER A 66 -12.02 -9.39 3.60
CA SER A 66 -10.58 -9.51 3.83
C SER A 66 -10.01 -8.23 4.44
N ALA A 67 -9.02 -8.39 5.32
CA ALA A 67 -8.32 -7.28 5.95
C ALA A 67 -7.07 -6.95 5.14
N ILE A 68 -6.93 -5.69 4.73
CA ILE A 68 -5.80 -5.22 3.94
C ILE A 68 -5.15 -4.08 4.71
N GLU A 69 -3.83 -4.18 4.88
CA GLU A 69 -3.06 -3.12 5.52
C GLU A 69 -1.86 -2.78 4.64
N VAL A 70 -1.73 -1.51 4.28
CA VAL A 70 -0.64 -1.04 3.45
C VAL A 70 0.24 -0.14 4.29
N THR A 71 1.50 -0.53 4.42
CA THR A 71 2.52 0.26 5.12
C THR A 71 3.40 0.92 4.08
N THR A 72 3.51 2.24 4.14
CA THR A 72 4.33 3.02 3.21
C THR A 72 5.44 3.72 3.99
N LEU A 73 6.67 3.52 3.53
CA LEU A 73 7.83 4.25 4.05
C LEU A 73 8.03 5.51 3.22
N GLN A 74 8.23 6.63 3.91
CA GLN A 74 8.46 7.92 3.26
C GLN A 74 9.69 8.59 3.85
N PHE A 75 10.42 9.30 3.00
CA PHE A 75 11.52 10.15 3.39
C PHE A 75 11.19 11.60 3.03
N ASN A 76 11.33 12.49 3.99
CA ASN A 76 11.07 13.92 3.81
C ASN A 76 12.37 14.70 3.70
#